data_abd66a31664ff10988a1d22373745260
#
_entry.id   abd66a31664ff10988a1d22373745260
#
_cell.length_a   1.000
_cell.length_b   1.000
_cell.length_c   1.000
_cell.angle_alpha   90.00
_cell.angle_beta   90.00
_cell.angle_gamma   90.00
#
_symmetry.space_group_name_H-M   'P 1'
#
loop_
_entity.id
_entity.type
_entity.pdbx_description
1 polymer ?
#
loop_
_entity_poly.entity_id
_entity_poly.type
_entity_poly.pdbx_seq_one_letter_code
_entity_poly.pdbx_strand_id
1 'polypeptide(L)'
;VIREELHPGFGKALVIFLVLSAIVVGNAAYEAGNISGGVLGLSTLIPGSEFSAFGLDLNYLVLLLGLAAFLILISGSYKVLERSLFLLVLLMSLSFVLTAFLTRPDLGEVLSGAFTPRIPQGGLLTVIGLIGTTVVPYNLFLHSSLVREKWQGEKHLGDAVRDTVLAVVL
;
A
#
# COMPACT_ATOMS: atom_id res chain seq x y z
N VAL A 1 19.20 11.42 9.81
CA VAL A 1 19.35 10.46 10.91
C VAL A 1 20.39 9.41 10.55
N ILE A 2 20.15 8.40 9.69
CA ILE A 2 21.11 7.32 9.35
C ILE A 2 22.45 7.90 8.84
N ARG A 3 22.41 8.99 8.08
CA ARG A 3 23.59 9.63 7.53
C ARG A 3 24.43 10.37 8.57
N GLU A 4 23.85 10.77 9.66
CA GLU A 4 24.47 11.54 10.75
C GLU A 4 24.96 10.64 11.89
N GLU A 5 24.21 9.56 12.21
CA GLU A 5 24.49 8.67 13.33
C GLU A 5 25.59 7.63 13.07
N LEU A 6 25.83 7.26 11.80
CA LEU A 6 26.82 6.25 11.47
C LEU A 6 28.19 6.86 11.12
N HIS A 7 29.23 6.31 11.69
CA HIS A 7 30.62 6.68 11.34
C HIS A 7 30.90 6.45 9.86
N PRO A 8 31.66 7.35 9.20
CA PRO A 8 32.05 7.20 7.79
C PRO A 8 32.86 5.90 7.61
N GLY A 9 32.41 5.03 6.69
CA GLY A 9 33.07 3.77 6.40
C GLY A 9 32.19 2.85 5.54
N PHE A 10 32.71 1.68 5.21
CA PHE A 10 32.02 0.68 4.40
C PHE A 10 30.64 0.28 5.00
N GLY A 11 30.57 0.15 6.31
CA GLY A 11 29.31 -0.19 7.01
C GLY A 11 28.20 0.83 6.77
N LYS A 12 28.54 2.13 6.79
CA LYS A 12 27.58 3.20 6.48
C LYS A 12 27.07 3.12 5.04
N ALA A 13 27.98 2.92 4.08
CA ALA A 13 27.60 2.78 2.67
C ALA A 13 26.70 1.57 2.46
N LEU A 14 27.01 0.44 3.09
CA LEU A 14 26.20 -0.78 3.03
C LEU A 14 24.79 -0.57 3.60
N VAL A 15 24.67 0.05 4.78
CA VAL A 15 23.36 0.33 5.39
C VAL A 15 22.53 1.27 4.51
N ILE A 16 23.13 2.34 3.99
CA ILE A 16 22.45 3.27 3.08
C ILE A 16 21.98 2.53 1.82
N PHE A 17 22.83 1.72 1.22
CA PHE A 17 22.50 0.92 0.03
C PHE A 17 21.34 -0.04 0.31
N LEU A 18 21.39 -0.78 1.42
CA LEU A 18 20.32 -1.71 1.80
C LEU A 18 18.98 -0.99 2.02
N VAL A 19 18.99 0.14 2.72
CA VAL A 19 17.78 0.93 2.96
C VAL A 19 17.22 1.49 1.65
N LEU A 20 18.07 2.07 0.81
CA LEU A 20 17.63 2.58 -0.50
C LEU A 20 17.09 1.47 -1.40
N SER A 21 17.78 0.32 -1.44
CA SER A 21 17.33 -0.85 -2.20
C SER A 21 15.98 -1.36 -1.68
N ALA A 22 15.82 -1.46 -0.37
CA ALA A 22 14.56 -1.90 0.23
C ALA A 22 13.41 -0.92 -0.12
N ILE A 23 13.66 0.38 -0.09
CA ILE A 23 12.66 1.38 -0.47
C ILE A 23 12.32 1.29 -1.96
N VAL A 24 13.33 1.28 -2.84
CA VAL A 24 13.11 1.30 -4.29
C VAL A 24 12.46 0.00 -4.77
N VAL A 25 13.03 -1.16 -4.39
CA VAL A 25 12.51 -2.47 -4.81
C VAL A 25 11.16 -2.75 -4.14
N GLY A 26 11.02 -2.41 -2.86
CA GLY A 26 9.77 -2.57 -2.14
C GLY A 26 8.63 -1.74 -2.75
N ASN A 27 8.88 -0.47 -3.07
CA ASN A 27 7.89 0.39 -3.71
C ASN A 27 7.55 -0.11 -5.13
N ALA A 28 8.55 -0.49 -5.93
CA ALA A 28 8.30 -1.01 -7.27
C ALA A 28 7.46 -2.29 -7.24
N ALA A 29 7.74 -3.22 -6.32
CA ALA A 29 6.96 -4.44 -6.15
C ALA A 29 5.52 -4.13 -5.67
N TYR A 30 5.37 -3.16 -4.78
CA TYR A 30 4.08 -2.74 -4.27
C TYR A 30 3.21 -2.11 -5.36
N GLU A 31 3.78 -1.21 -6.16
CA GLU A 31 3.07 -0.59 -7.29
C GLU A 31 2.72 -1.59 -8.38
N ALA A 32 3.60 -2.55 -8.68
CA ALA A 32 3.28 -3.64 -9.58
C ALA A 32 2.09 -4.47 -9.08
N GLY A 33 2.02 -4.74 -7.76
CA GLY A 33 0.89 -5.39 -7.12
C GLY A 33 -0.40 -4.58 -7.23
N ASN A 34 -0.35 -3.28 -7.01
CA ASN A 34 -1.49 -2.36 -7.12
C ASN A 34 -2.05 -2.34 -8.55
N ILE A 35 -1.18 -2.19 -9.55
CA ILE A 35 -1.57 -2.20 -10.97
C ILE A 35 -2.17 -3.56 -11.33
N SER A 36 -1.54 -4.66 -10.92
CA SER A 36 -2.04 -6.02 -11.18
C SER A 36 -3.41 -6.25 -10.55
N GLY A 37 -3.63 -5.79 -9.34
CA GLY A 37 -4.94 -5.85 -8.67
C GLY A 37 -6.02 -5.06 -9.42
N GLY A 38 -5.68 -3.85 -9.88
CA GLY A 38 -6.55 -3.03 -10.72
C GLY A 38 -6.89 -3.71 -12.05
N VAL A 39 -5.90 -4.31 -12.70
CA VAL A 39 -6.08 -5.07 -13.95
C VAL A 39 -6.98 -6.27 -13.74
N LEU A 40 -6.77 -7.06 -12.68
CA LEU A 40 -7.64 -8.19 -12.34
C LEU A 40 -9.09 -7.76 -12.16
N GLY A 41 -9.33 -6.65 -11.46
CA GLY A 41 -10.68 -6.10 -11.31
C GLY A 41 -11.30 -5.66 -12.63
N LEU A 42 -10.56 -4.92 -13.47
CA LEU A 42 -11.04 -4.44 -14.77
C LEU A 42 -11.21 -5.55 -15.79
N SER A 43 -10.38 -6.57 -15.79
CA SER A 43 -10.47 -7.70 -16.74
C SER A 43 -11.76 -8.50 -16.60
N THR A 44 -12.40 -8.46 -15.40
CA THR A 44 -13.73 -9.07 -15.22
C THR A 44 -14.84 -8.30 -15.94
N LEU A 45 -14.65 -6.98 -16.14
CA LEU A 45 -15.60 -6.10 -16.84
C LEU A 45 -15.28 -5.98 -18.34
N ILE A 46 -14.02 -6.10 -18.69
CA ILE A 46 -13.50 -5.93 -20.07
C ILE A 46 -12.77 -7.20 -20.48
N PRO A 47 -13.48 -8.24 -20.90
CA PRO A 47 -12.86 -9.48 -21.37
C PRO A 47 -12.07 -9.25 -22.67
N GLY A 48 -10.98 -10.00 -22.86
CA GLY A 48 -10.15 -9.90 -24.07
C GLY A 48 -9.14 -8.75 -24.05
N SER A 49 -8.76 -8.27 -22.88
CA SER A 49 -7.74 -7.23 -22.71
C SER A 49 -6.30 -7.73 -22.93
N GLU A 50 -6.11 -9.02 -23.16
CA GLU A 50 -4.81 -9.63 -23.38
C GLU A 50 -4.46 -9.71 -24.86
N PHE A 51 -3.22 -9.43 -25.19
CA PHE A 51 -2.66 -9.59 -26.54
C PHE A 51 -1.21 -10.05 -26.45
N SER A 52 -0.82 -10.91 -27.40
CA SER A 52 0.57 -11.37 -27.47
C SER A 52 1.36 -10.50 -28.44
N ALA A 53 2.43 -9.89 -27.96
CA ALA A 53 3.39 -9.15 -28.79
C ALA A 53 4.82 -9.49 -28.37
N PHE A 54 5.70 -9.72 -29.34
CA PHE A 54 7.11 -10.06 -29.11
C PHE A 54 7.32 -11.32 -28.25
N GLY A 55 6.38 -12.27 -28.26
CA GLY A 55 6.45 -13.49 -27.44
C GLY A 55 6.13 -13.27 -25.96
N LEU A 56 5.58 -12.11 -25.62
CA LEU A 56 5.09 -11.78 -24.27
C LEU A 56 3.58 -11.58 -24.31
N ASP A 57 2.91 -12.13 -23.32
CA ASP A 57 1.49 -11.88 -23.10
C ASP A 57 1.35 -10.56 -22.36
N LEU A 58 0.83 -9.56 -23.05
CA LEU A 58 0.66 -8.20 -22.55
C LEU A 58 -0.82 -7.93 -22.35
N ASN A 59 -1.12 -7.09 -21.36
CA ASN A 59 -2.47 -6.63 -21.09
C ASN A 59 -2.52 -5.10 -21.24
N TYR A 60 -3.32 -4.58 -22.18
CA TYR A 60 -3.40 -3.13 -22.41
C TYR A 60 -3.96 -2.36 -21.22
N LEU A 61 -4.71 -3.02 -20.32
CA LEU A 61 -5.19 -2.38 -19.08
C LEU A 61 -4.05 -1.97 -18.15
N VAL A 62 -2.91 -2.68 -18.17
CA VAL A 62 -1.70 -2.27 -17.45
C VAL A 62 -1.23 -0.91 -17.92
N LEU A 63 -1.16 -0.73 -19.25
CA LEU A 63 -0.73 0.55 -19.85
C LEU A 63 -1.74 1.67 -19.55
N LEU A 64 -3.02 1.36 -19.64
CA LEU A 64 -4.09 2.32 -19.37
C LEU A 64 -4.06 2.80 -17.91
N LEU A 65 -3.98 1.89 -16.95
CA LEU A 65 -3.90 2.22 -15.54
C LEU A 65 -2.61 2.96 -15.20
N GLY A 66 -1.48 2.47 -15.71
CA GLY A 66 -0.19 3.12 -15.51
C GLY A 66 -0.15 4.53 -16.08
N LEU A 67 -0.70 4.72 -17.30
CA LEU A 67 -0.79 6.04 -17.92
C LEU A 67 -1.74 6.96 -17.14
N ALA A 68 -2.88 6.47 -16.68
CA ALA A 68 -3.82 7.25 -15.88
C ALA A 68 -3.18 7.72 -14.57
N ALA A 69 -2.50 6.83 -13.85
CA ALA A 69 -1.76 7.17 -12.65
C ALA A 69 -0.66 8.19 -12.93
N PHE A 70 0.11 7.99 -14.01
CA PHE A 70 1.16 8.91 -14.42
C PHE A 70 0.63 10.31 -14.75
N LEU A 71 -0.49 10.41 -15.49
CA LEU A 71 -1.11 11.70 -15.81
C LEU A 71 -1.62 12.44 -14.57
N ILE A 72 -2.17 11.71 -13.61
CA ILE A 72 -2.59 12.31 -12.33
C ILE A 72 -1.36 12.85 -11.57
N LEU A 73 -0.27 12.10 -11.52
CA LEU A 73 0.95 12.53 -10.84
C LEU A 73 1.59 13.74 -11.53
N ILE A 74 1.72 13.71 -12.87
CA ILE A 74 2.38 14.80 -13.62
C ILE A 74 1.58 16.09 -13.62
N SER A 75 0.26 16.02 -13.35
CA SER A 75 -0.57 17.22 -13.19
C SER A 75 -0.06 18.14 -12.07
N GLY A 76 0.73 17.62 -11.14
CA GLY A 76 1.34 18.34 -10.03
C GLY A 76 0.34 18.99 -9.08
N SER A 77 -0.96 18.79 -9.30
CA SER A 77 -2.02 19.37 -8.51
C SER A 77 -2.38 18.50 -7.32
N TYR A 78 -1.94 18.89 -6.13
CA TYR A 78 -2.31 18.22 -4.89
C TYR A 78 -3.84 18.03 -4.74
N LYS A 79 -4.62 19.05 -5.14
CA LYS A 79 -6.10 18.98 -5.08
C LYS A 79 -6.69 17.92 -6.00
N VAL A 80 -6.12 17.73 -7.19
CA VAL A 80 -6.57 16.69 -8.13
C VAL A 80 -6.27 15.31 -7.56
N LEU A 81 -5.05 15.12 -7.05
CA LEU A 81 -4.64 13.89 -6.41
C LEU A 81 -5.53 13.54 -5.21
N GLU A 82 -5.72 14.47 -4.29
CA GLU A 82 -6.56 14.31 -3.10
C GLU A 82 -7.99 13.93 -3.45
N ARG A 83 -8.61 14.65 -4.40
CA ARG A 83 -9.98 14.35 -4.85
C ARG A 83 -10.10 12.99 -5.52
N SER A 84 -9.12 12.62 -6.34
CA SER A 84 -9.10 11.31 -7.00
C SER A 84 -8.99 10.18 -5.98
N LEU A 85 -8.10 10.31 -5.01
CA LEU A 85 -7.94 9.34 -3.93
C LEU A 85 -9.21 9.24 -3.08
N PHE A 86 -9.80 10.37 -2.69
CA PHE A 86 -11.04 10.40 -1.93
C PHE A 86 -12.19 9.70 -2.67
N LEU A 87 -12.36 9.98 -3.96
CA LEU A 87 -13.38 9.34 -4.79
C LEU A 87 -13.18 7.83 -4.88
N LEU A 88 -11.92 7.38 -5.10
CA LEU A 88 -11.60 5.95 -5.17
C LEU A 88 -11.88 5.23 -3.84
N VAL A 89 -11.50 5.83 -2.72
CA VAL A 89 -11.79 5.28 -1.37
C VAL A 89 -13.29 5.23 -1.12
N LEU A 90 -14.04 6.26 -1.51
CA LEU A 90 -15.49 6.28 -1.38
C LEU A 90 -16.14 5.17 -2.21
N LEU A 91 -15.74 5.00 -3.46
CA LEU A 91 -16.24 3.93 -4.33
C LEU A 91 -15.91 2.55 -3.77
N MET A 92 -14.70 2.36 -3.29
CA MET A 92 -14.26 1.11 -2.64
C MET A 92 -15.12 0.81 -1.41
N SER A 93 -15.29 1.79 -0.53
CA SER A 93 -16.10 1.64 0.70
C SER A 93 -17.55 1.32 0.38
N LEU A 94 -18.13 2.01 -0.61
CA LEU A 94 -19.50 1.74 -1.06
C LEU A 94 -19.64 0.32 -1.63
N SER A 95 -18.65 -0.13 -2.41
CA SER A 95 -18.63 -1.49 -2.95
C SER A 95 -18.58 -2.55 -1.85
N PHE A 96 -17.77 -2.36 -0.80
CA PHE A 96 -17.72 -3.27 0.33
C PHE A 96 -19.04 -3.31 1.10
N VAL A 97 -19.64 -2.16 1.37
CA VAL A 97 -20.94 -2.08 2.05
C VAL A 97 -22.01 -2.79 1.22
N LEU A 98 -22.06 -2.51 -0.08
CA LEU A 98 -23.03 -3.15 -0.98
C LEU A 98 -22.82 -4.67 -1.03
N THR A 99 -21.58 -5.14 -1.13
CA THR A 99 -21.26 -6.57 -1.11
C THR A 99 -21.70 -7.22 0.20
N ALA A 100 -21.44 -6.57 1.34
CA ALA A 100 -21.87 -7.08 2.64
C ALA A 100 -23.40 -7.22 2.72
N PHE A 101 -24.16 -6.25 2.19
CA PHE A 101 -25.62 -6.33 2.14
C PHE A 101 -26.12 -7.44 1.21
N LEU A 102 -25.50 -7.62 0.05
CA LEU A 102 -25.88 -8.64 -0.94
C LEU A 102 -25.55 -10.06 -0.47
N THR A 103 -24.38 -10.23 0.14
CA THR A 103 -23.87 -11.54 0.60
C THR A 103 -24.61 -12.02 1.86
N ARG A 104 -25.14 -11.10 2.67
CA ARG A 104 -25.83 -11.38 3.95
C ARG A 104 -25.06 -12.42 4.80
N PRO A 105 -23.79 -12.15 5.14
CA PRO A 105 -22.99 -13.11 5.89
C PRO A 105 -23.60 -13.38 7.26
N ASP A 106 -23.44 -14.63 7.75
CA ASP A 106 -23.78 -14.95 9.12
C ASP A 106 -22.82 -14.23 10.07
N LEU A 107 -23.36 -13.30 10.86
CA LEU A 107 -22.56 -12.50 11.79
C LEU A 107 -21.88 -13.36 12.87
N GLY A 108 -22.48 -14.49 13.24
CA GLY A 108 -21.90 -15.43 14.19
C GLY A 108 -20.64 -16.10 13.61
N GLU A 109 -20.67 -16.52 12.33
CA GLU A 109 -19.52 -17.06 11.63
C GLU A 109 -18.42 -16.02 11.43
N VAL A 110 -18.79 -14.78 11.07
CA VAL A 110 -17.84 -13.67 10.92
C VAL A 110 -17.13 -13.38 12.25
N LEU A 111 -17.86 -13.25 13.35
CA LEU A 111 -17.28 -13.01 14.67
C LEU A 111 -16.43 -14.19 15.13
N SER A 112 -16.90 -15.41 14.96
CA SER A 112 -16.12 -16.60 15.33
C SER A 112 -14.82 -16.70 14.52
N GLY A 113 -14.85 -16.38 13.23
CA GLY A 113 -13.69 -16.35 12.37
C GLY A 113 -12.68 -15.26 12.74
N ALA A 114 -13.17 -14.08 13.15
CA ALA A 114 -12.33 -12.96 13.58
C ALA A 114 -11.57 -13.26 14.88
N PHE A 115 -12.20 -13.98 15.82
CA PHE A 115 -11.59 -14.33 17.12
C PHE A 115 -10.93 -15.71 17.17
N THR A 116 -11.08 -16.53 16.13
CA THR A 116 -10.45 -17.85 16.04
C THR A 116 -9.55 -17.92 14.80
N PRO A 117 -8.32 -17.39 14.89
CA PRO A 117 -7.42 -17.36 13.74
C PRO A 117 -7.12 -18.79 13.28
N ARG A 118 -7.47 -19.10 12.04
CA ARG A 118 -7.18 -20.37 11.40
C ARG A 118 -6.44 -20.11 10.10
N ILE A 119 -5.31 -20.79 9.93
CA ILE A 119 -4.59 -20.76 8.66
C ILE A 119 -5.10 -21.91 7.81
N PRO A 120 -5.74 -21.64 6.65
CA PRO A 120 -6.16 -22.70 5.74
C PRO A 120 -4.95 -23.53 5.28
N GLN A 121 -5.16 -24.79 4.94
CA GLN A 121 -4.10 -25.61 4.38
C GLN A 121 -3.54 -24.96 3.11
N GLY A 122 -2.22 -24.77 3.05
CA GLY A 122 -1.54 -24.08 1.95
C GLY A 122 -1.64 -22.55 1.98
N GLY A 123 -2.39 -21.96 2.92
CA GLY A 123 -2.61 -20.50 3.01
C GLY A 123 -1.50 -19.70 3.70
N LEU A 124 -0.43 -20.35 4.19
CA LEU A 124 0.62 -19.68 4.97
C LEU A 124 1.29 -18.53 4.20
N LEU A 125 1.63 -18.74 2.93
CA LEU A 125 2.25 -17.70 2.10
C LEU A 125 1.29 -16.52 1.86
N THR A 126 0.00 -16.78 1.68
CA THR A 126 -1.02 -15.74 1.55
C THR A 126 -1.15 -14.92 2.82
N VAL A 127 -1.15 -15.57 3.99
CA VAL A 127 -1.21 -14.89 5.30
C VAL A 127 0.04 -14.02 5.51
N ILE A 128 1.23 -14.56 5.22
CA ILE A 128 2.49 -13.79 5.29
C ILE A 128 2.45 -12.61 4.32
N GLY A 129 1.96 -12.80 3.10
CA GLY A 129 1.78 -11.74 2.12
C GLY A 129 0.84 -10.64 2.62
N LEU A 130 -0.32 -10.99 3.18
CA LEU A 130 -1.28 -10.04 3.75
C LEU A 130 -0.66 -9.23 4.90
N ILE A 131 0.06 -9.88 5.83
CA ILE A 131 0.78 -9.18 6.91
C ILE A 131 1.86 -8.27 6.31
N GLY A 132 2.61 -8.74 5.31
CA GLY A 132 3.66 -7.95 4.64
C GLY A 132 3.14 -6.71 3.93
N THR A 133 1.91 -6.73 3.42
CA THR A 133 1.30 -5.57 2.77
C THR A 133 0.84 -4.49 3.76
N THR A 134 0.63 -4.83 5.03
CA THR A 134 0.23 -3.86 6.06
C THR A 134 1.41 -3.06 6.59
N VAL A 135 2.61 -3.64 6.63
CA VAL A 135 3.83 -2.98 7.13
C VAL A 135 4.78 -2.71 5.97
N VAL A 136 4.52 -1.63 5.25
CA VAL A 136 5.37 -1.23 4.12
C VAL A 136 6.54 -0.40 4.62
N PRO A 137 7.80 -0.73 4.29
CA PRO A 137 8.99 -0.03 4.81
C PRO A 137 8.98 1.47 4.61
N TYR A 138 8.49 1.96 3.46
CA TYR A 138 8.44 3.39 3.19
C TYR A 138 7.50 4.15 4.13
N ASN A 139 6.41 3.53 4.59
CA ASN A 139 5.48 4.15 5.54
C ASN A 139 6.15 4.47 6.87
N LEU A 140 7.05 3.62 7.35
CA LEU A 140 7.82 3.88 8.57
C LEU A 140 8.74 5.09 8.41
N PHE A 141 9.42 5.20 7.28
CA PHE A 141 10.31 6.33 6.99
C PHE A 141 9.53 7.62 6.74
N LEU A 142 8.42 7.55 6.00
CA LEU A 142 7.53 8.69 5.76
C LEU A 142 6.93 9.18 7.08
N HIS A 143 6.39 8.28 7.90
CA HIS A 143 5.80 8.62 9.18
C HIS A 143 6.82 9.27 10.12
N SER A 144 8.03 8.70 10.22
CA SER A 144 9.10 9.29 11.03
C SER A 144 9.52 10.68 10.54
N SER A 145 9.51 10.92 9.23
CA SER A 145 9.79 12.22 8.65
C SER A 145 8.70 13.24 8.97
N LEU A 146 7.43 12.85 8.82
CA LEU A 146 6.27 13.71 9.13
C LEU A 146 6.19 14.05 10.62
N VAL A 147 6.44 13.08 11.50
CA VAL A 147 6.49 13.32 12.94
C VAL A 147 7.59 14.31 13.29
N ARG A 148 8.78 14.18 12.69
CA ARG A 148 9.89 15.12 12.90
C ARG A 148 9.57 16.53 12.40
N GLU A 149 8.83 16.65 11.31
CA GLU A 149 8.46 17.95 10.75
C GLU A 149 7.38 18.65 11.59
N LYS A 150 6.38 17.87 12.06
CA LYS A 150 5.25 18.38 12.84
C LYS A 150 5.63 18.70 14.29
N TRP A 151 6.46 17.84 14.91
CA TRP A 151 6.81 17.91 16.33
C TRP A 151 8.31 18.15 16.50
N GLN A 152 8.71 19.40 16.68
CA GLN A 152 10.10 19.78 16.88
C GLN A 152 10.40 19.92 18.38
N GLY A 153 11.38 19.12 18.86
CA GLY A 153 11.91 19.14 20.23
C GLY A 153 11.28 18.13 21.18
N GLU A 154 12.05 17.79 22.22
CA GLU A 154 11.71 16.74 23.20
C GLU A 154 10.42 17.00 23.99
N LYS A 155 10.01 18.26 24.11
CA LYS A 155 8.79 18.66 24.83
C LYS A 155 7.50 18.11 24.21
N HIS A 156 7.54 17.77 22.92
CA HIS A 156 6.38 17.27 22.17
C HIS A 156 6.39 15.75 21.94
N LEU A 157 7.32 15.03 22.58
CA LEU A 157 7.41 13.58 22.44
C LEU A 157 6.09 12.87 22.83
N GLY A 158 5.45 13.32 23.91
CA GLY A 158 4.16 12.78 24.33
C GLY A 158 3.04 12.97 23.31
N ASP A 159 3.00 14.13 22.66
CA ASP A 159 2.03 14.46 21.61
C ASP A 159 2.31 13.65 20.34
N ALA A 160 3.58 13.47 19.98
CA ALA A 160 3.99 12.66 18.84
C ALA A 160 3.62 11.18 19.02
N VAL A 161 3.85 10.62 20.22
CA VAL A 161 3.46 9.24 20.56
C VAL A 161 1.94 9.08 20.49
N ARG A 162 1.18 10.02 21.02
CA ARG A 162 -0.29 10.00 21.00
C ARG A 162 -0.83 10.08 19.57
N ASP A 163 -0.27 10.96 18.75
CA ASP A 163 -0.62 11.11 17.32
C ASP A 163 -0.36 9.80 16.54
N THR A 164 0.80 9.17 16.80
CA THR A 164 1.17 7.88 16.20
C THR A 164 0.22 6.75 16.62
N VAL A 165 -0.07 6.64 17.91
CA VAL A 165 -0.98 5.61 18.44
C VAL A 165 -2.38 5.78 17.86
N LEU A 166 -2.90 7.02 17.81
CA LEU A 166 -4.19 7.28 17.18
C LEU A 166 -4.22 6.93 15.71
N ALA A 167 -3.17 7.26 14.95
CA ALA A 167 -3.07 6.96 13.52
C ALA A 167 -2.95 5.45 13.21
N VAL A 168 -2.44 4.65 14.14
CA VAL A 168 -2.28 3.19 13.96
C VAL A 168 -3.50 2.41 14.44
N VAL A 169 -4.23 2.92 15.44
CA VAL A 169 -5.37 2.23 16.07
C VAL A 169 -6.70 2.56 15.38
N LEU A 170 -6.82 3.75 14.79
CA LEU A 170 -8.02 4.20 14.05
C LEU A 170 -7.90 3.90 12.56
#